data_0a619bedc097678b37efa859748e7501
#
_entry.id   0a619bedc097678b37efa859748e7501
#
_cell.length_a   1.000
_cell.length_b   1.000
_cell.length_c   1.000
_cell.angle_alpha   90.00
_cell.angle_beta   90.00
_cell.angle_gamma   90.00
#
_symmetry.space_group_name_H-M   'P 1'
#
loop_
_entity.id
_entity.type
_entity.pdbx_description
1 polymer ?
#
loop_
_entity_poly.entity_id
_entity_poly.type
_entity_poly.pdbx_seq_one_letter_code
_entity_poly.pdbx_strand_id
1 'polypeptide(L)'
;MAVTKYILRRIAYLILVFFIVSFLMYCLYNLIPSDPARNQLEGMKKSLKPEVYERMYQELREEMGLNDNVLVRYARWMGLSADKQTGKLHGLLEGNFGYSSYFKKNVVEVILPPIGNTIFINIFATILALGITIPLGIYCAVHKGGKFDNFTQVFTIIGYSIPIYIIALVFIYIFAVLLRWFPVSGMGTPGAEYTGMRAFWDKLYYFSLPLIVMTFGSLGGMTRYVRSAMIDALSMDHIKTARAKGVREKVVIYSHAWRNALLPVITLIIGWFLSIFSGSVIIENTFNLNGMGKLYIGALNNHDYELALAIQMFYTVVSLIGALVIDLSYGLVDPRVRIDK
;
A
#
# COMPACT_ATOMS: atom_id res chain seq x y z
N MET A 1 1.81 -3.48 33.97
CA MET A 1 2.02 -4.92 33.74
C MET A 1 1.07 -5.54 32.70
N ALA A 2 -0.25 -5.34 32.78
CA ALA A 2 -1.22 -5.91 31.81
C ALA A 2 -0.98 -5.45 30.36
N VAL A 3 -0.81 -4.13 30.11
CA VAL A 3 -0.56 -3.56 28.79
C VAL A 3 0.72 -4.12 28.15
N THR A 4 1.80 -4.21 28.93
CA THR A 4 3.09 -4.75 28.43
C THR A 4 2.94 -6.21 28.03
N LYS A 5 2.23 -7.02 28.83
CA LYS A 5 1.96 -8.43 28.52
C LYS A 5 1.11 -8.58 27.26
N TYR A 6 0.10 -7.73 27.08
CA TYR A 6 -0.73 -7.69 25.88
C TYR A 6 0.10 -7.39 24.64
N ILE A 7 0.91 -6.32 24.67
CA ILE A 7 1.79 -5.93 23.56
C ILE A 7 2.75 -7.07 23.20
N LEU A 8 3.43 -7.66 24.19
CA LEU A 8 4.36 -8.78 23.96
C LEU A 8 3.67 -9.99 23.33
N ARG A 9 2.48 -10.35 23.82
CA ARG A 9 1.69 -11.45 23.22
C ARG A 9 1.31 -11.13 21.78
N ARG A 10 0.95 -9.87 21.50
CA ARG A 10 0.57 -9.45 20.15
C ARG A 10 1.77 -9.47 19.20
N ILE A 11 2.93 -8.98 19.65
CA ILE A 11 4.18 -9.05 18.87
C ILE A 11 4.55 -10.52 18.58
N ALA A 12 4.49 -11.41 19.58
CA ALA A 12 4.76 -12.83 19.37
C ALA A 12 3.82 -13.46 18.34
N TYR A 13 2.53 -13.11 18.39
CA TYR A 13 1.56 -13.54 17.37
C TYR A 13 1.91 -13.02 15.98
N LEU A 14 2.28 -11.75 15.84
CA LEU A 14 2.65 -11.16 14.55
C LEU A 14 3.92 -11.79 13.98
N ILE A 15 4.89 -12.12 14.83
CA ILE A 15 6.11 -12.86 14.44
C ILE A 15 5.73 -14.25 13.91
N LEU A 16 4.84 -14.98 14.60
CA LEU A 16 4.35 -16.26 14.13
C LEU A 16 3.67 -16.14 12.76
N VAL A 17 2.77 -15.17 12.62
CA VAL A 17 2.07 -14.90 11.34
C VAL A 17 3.06 -14.54 10.24
N PHE A 18 4.10 -13.74 10.54
CA PHE A 18 5.15 -13.41 9.58
C PHE A 18 5.85 -14.66 9.04
N PHE A 19 6.25 -15.59 9.91
CA PHE A 19 6.90 -16.83 9.48
C PHE A 19 5.96 -17.74 8.68
N ILE A 20 4.69 -17.83 9.04
CA ILE A 20 3.69 -18.60 8.28
C ILE A 20 3.50 -17.99 6.89
N VAL A 21 3.24 -16.68 6.82
CA VAL A 21 2.99 -15.99 5.54
C VAL A 21 4.23 -16.03 4.65
N SER A 22 5.43 -15.76 5.20
CA SER A 22 6.67 -15.79 4.44
C SER A 22 6.98 -17.18 3.89
N PHE A 23 6.72 -18.25 4.67
CA PHE A 23 6.88 -19.62 4.21
C PHE A 23 5.91 -19.96 3.08
N LEU A 24 4.63 -19.60 3.24
CA LEU A 24 3.62 -19.85 2.20
C LEU A 24 3.96 -19.09 0.91
N MET A 25 4.34 -17.81 1.01
CA MET A 25 4.76 -17.03 -0.15
C MET A 25 6.00 -17.61 -0.82
N TYR A 26 7.00 -17.98 -0.03
CA TYR A 26 8.20 -18.65 -0.55
C TYR A 26 7.86 -19.94 -1.30
N CYS A 27 6.98 -20.77 -0.75
CA CYS A 27 6.52 -22.00 -1.42
C CYS A 27 5.78 -21.68 -2.72
N LEU A 28 4.85 -20.71 -2.72
CA LEU A 28 4.10 -20.32 -3.91
C LEU A 28 5.02 -19.85 -5.04
N TYR A 29 6.00 -19.00 -4.74
CA TYR A 29 6.97 -18.57 -5.75
C TYR A 29 7.85 -19.71 -6.27
N ASN A 30 8.18 -20.71 -5.42
CA ASN A 30 8.92 -21.89 -5.84
C ASN A 30 8.10 -22.90 -6.64
N LEU A 31 6.77 -22.81 -6.64
CA LEU A 31 5.89 -23.61 -7.50
C LEU A 31 5.79 -23.07 -8.93
N ILE A 32 6.19 -21.82 -9.15
CA ILE A 32 6.19 -21.24 -10.50
C ILE A 32 7.27 -21.98 -11.33
N PRO A 33 6.93 -22.44 -12.53
CA PRO A 33 7.85 -23.21 -13.38
C PRO A 33 8.94 -22.32 -13.99
N SER A 34 9.73 -21.69 -13.16
CA SER A 34 10.87 -20.85 -13.48
C SER A 34 12.07 -21.29 -12.65
N ASP A 35 13.17 -21.50 -13.31
CA ASP A 35 14.41 -21.94 -12.68
C ASP A 35 15.41 -20.77 -12.70
N PRO A 36 15.80 -20.21 -11.52
CA PRO A 36 16.75 -19.09 -11.46
C PRO A 36 18.08 -19.38 -12.16
N ALA A 37 18.56 -20.61 -12.12
CA ALA A 37 19.79 -21.01 -12.80
C ALA A 37 19.62 -20.96 -14.33
N ARG A 38 18.46 -21.37 -14.86
CA ARG A 38 18.16 -21.22 -16.30
C ARG A 38 18.05 -19.77 -16.70
N ASN A 39 17.42 -18.95 -15.91
CA ASN A 39 17.28 -17.51 -16.20
C ASN A 39 18.64 -16.81 -16.29
N GLN A 40 19.60 -17.17 -15.44
CA GLN A 40 20.95 -16.62 -15.50
C GLN A 40 21.71 -17.06 -16.76
N LEU A 41 21.49 -18.29 -17.22
CA LEU A 41 22.19 -18.85 -18.37
C LEU A 41 21.44 -18.64 -19.71
N GLU A 42 20.25 -18.03 -19.70
CA GLU A 42 19.42 -17.90 -20.90
C GLU A 42 20.13 -17.13 -22.04
N GLY A 43 20.88 -16.08 -21.68
CA GLY A 43 21.69 -15.32 -22.66
C GLY A 43 22.80 -16.12 -23.30
N MET A 44 23.30 -17.19 -22.66
CA MET A 44 24.39 -18.06 -23.15
C MET A 44 23.88 -19.28 -23.91
N LYS A 45 22.59 -19.59 -23.84
CA LYS A 45 21.98 -20.79 -24.44
C LYS A 45 22.23 -20.92 -25.94
N LYS A 46 22.29 -19.78 -26.67
CA LYS A 46 22.53 -19.76 -28.13
C LYS A 46 24.00 -19.86 -28.49
N SER A 47 24.92 -19.56 -27.59
CA SER A 47 26.36 -19.49 -27.84
C SER A 47 27.12 -20.74 -27.37
N LEU A 48 26.52 -21.57 -26.52
CA LEU A 48 27.12 -22.77 -25.95
C LEU A 48 26.62 -24.04 -26.64
N LYS A 49 27.49 -25.07 -26.68
CA LYS A 49 27.06 -26.43 -27.05
C LYS A 49 26.08 -26.96 -25.99
N PRO A 50 25.06 -27.75 -26.40
CA PRO A 50 24.03 -28.23 -25.48
C PRO A 50 24.59 -28.96 -24.23
N GLU A 51 25.64 -29.78 -24.42
CA GLU A 51 26.27 -30.51 -23.31
C GLU A 51 26.99 -29.59 -22.32
N VAL A 52 27.63 -28.52 -22.80
CA VAL A 52 28.31 -27.52 -21.95
C VAL A 52 27.27 -26.69 -21.19
N TYR A 53 26.20 -26.29 -21.87
CA TYR A 53 25.09 -25.58 -21.24
C TYR A 53 24.45 -26.39 -20.12
N GLU A 54 24.16 -27.68 -20.37
CA GLU A 54 23.53 -28.54 -19.35
C GLU A 54 24.46 -28.77 -18.15
N ARG A 55 25.76 -28.95 -18.36
CA ARG A 55 26.74 -29.05 -17.27
C ARG A 55 26.76 -27.78 -16.43
N MET A 56 26.91 -26.62 -17.06
CA MET A 56 26.90 -25.33 -16.36
C MET A 56 25.57 -25.09 -15.60
N TYR A 57 24.47 -25.55 -16.18
CA TYR A 57 23.17 -25.44 -15.53
C TYR A 57 23.10 -26.30 -14.26
N GLN A 58 23.58 -27.54 -14.30
CA GLN A 58 23.58 -28.44 -13.11
C GLN A 58 24.54 -27.91 -12.03
N GLU A 59 25.72 -27.46 -12.43
CA GLU A 59 26.70 -26.84 -11.50
C GLU A 59 26.08 -25.63 -10.81
N LEU A 60 25.48 -24.73 -11.56
CA LEU A 60 24.83 -23.53 -11.02
C LEU A 60 23.66 -23.86 -10.10
N ARG A 61 22.83 -24.86 -10.45
CA ARG A 61 21.75 -25.35 -9.57
C ARG A 61 22.28 -25.87 -8.23
N GLU A 62 23.38 -26.61 -8.25
CA GLU A 62 24.00 -27.15 -7.05
C GLU A 62 24.62 -26.05 -6.20
N GLU A 63 25.32 -25.10 -6.85
CA GLU A 63 25.91 -23.93 -6.24
C GLU A 63 24.86 -23.03 -5.58
N MET A 64 23.74 -22.76 -6.25
CA MET A 64 22.59 -22.03 -5.70
C MET A 64 21.78 -22.84 -4.67
N GLY A 65 22.10 -24.11 -4.49
CA GLY A 65 21.38 -25.00 -3.57
C GLY A 65 19.92 -25.25 -3.95
N LEU A 66 19.58 -25.17 -5.25
CA LEU A 66 18.21 -25.37 -5.74
C LEU A 66 17.74 -26.81 -5.64
N ASN A 67 18.68 -27.76 -5.50
CA ASN A 67 18.41 -29.18 -5.32
C ASN A 67 18.10 -29.56 -3.85
N ASP A 68 18.27 -28.63 -2.89
CA ASP A 68 17.99 -28.87 -1.49
C ASP A 68 16.47 -28.90 -1.21
N ASN A 69 16.10 -29.51 -0.08
CA ASN A 69 14.72 -29.49 0.38
C ASN A 69 14.20 -28.05 0.55
N VAL A 70 12.93 -27.81 0.22
CA VAL A 70 12.29 -26.49 0.29
C VAL A 70 12.41 -25.84 1.66
N LEU A 71 12.37 -26.60 2.75
CA LEU A 71 12.54 -26.09 4.12
C LEU A 71 13.96 -25.56 4.36
N VAL A 72 14.98 -26.26 3.85
CA VAL A 72 16.39 -25.84 3.95
C VAL A 72 16.62 -24.57 3.11
N ARG A 73 16.06 -24.53 1.92
CA ARG A 73 16.10 -23.35 1.03
C ARG A 73 15.42 -22.15 1.66
N TYR A 74 14.24 -22.36 2.27
CA TYR A 74 13.54 -21.33 3.01
C TYR A 74 14.34 -20.83 4.21
N ALA A 75 14.92 -21.75 5.01
CA ALA A 75 15.74 -21.36 6.17
C ALA A 75 16.96 -20.52 5.74
N ARG A 76 17.58 -20.86 4.61
CA ARG A 76 18.70 -20.11 4.03
C ARG A 76 18.25 -18.72 3.54
N TRP A 77 17.15 -18.68 2.77
CA TRP A 77 16.58 -17.41 2.29
C TRP A 77 16.17 -16.48 3.45
N MET A 78 15.69 -17.04 4.55
CA MET A 78 15.35 -16.28 5.75
C MET A 78 16.58 -15.80 6.53
N GLY A 79 17.77 -16.42 6.34
CA GLY A 79 18.99 -16.15 7.11
C GLY A 79 19.11 -17.01 8.38
N LEU A 80 18.31 -18.07 8.51
CA LEU A 80 18.35 -19.02 9.63
C LEU A 80 19.37 -20.15 9.41
N SER A 81 19.88 -20.33 8.21
CA SER A 81 20.89 -21.32 7.82
C SER A 81 21.95 -20.64 6.97
N ALA A 82 23.20 -21.11 7.08
CA ALA A 82 24.32 -20.55 6.33
C ALA A 82 24.12 -20.74 4.82
N ASP A 83 24.48 -19.70 4.07
CA ASP A 83 24.54 -19.73 2.60
C ASP A 83 25.64 -20.71 2.14
N LYS A 84 25.37 -21.47 1.07
CA LYS A 84 26.31 -22.49 0.58
C LYS A 84 27.60 -21.91 -0.01
N GLN A 85 27.53 -20.71 -0.61
CA GLN A 85 28.67 -20.08 -1.27
C GLN A 85 29.56 -19.35 -0.29
N THR A 86 28.95 -18.57 0.63
CA THR A 86 29.68 -17.69 1.53
C THR A 86 29.97 -18.32 2.90
N GLY A 87 29.24 -19.39 3.28
CA GLY A 87 29.31 -20.00 4.61
C GLY A 87 28.81 -19.08 5.74
N LYS A 88 28.25 -17.93 5.42
CA LYS A 88 27.72 -16.95 6.38
C LYS A 88 26.20 -17.00 6.44
N LEU A 89 25.63 -16.55 7.55
CA LEU A 89 24.20 -16.30 7.62
C LEU A 89 23.94 -15.02 6.80
N HIS A 90 23.29 -15.19 5.66
CA HIS A 90 22.90 -14.09 4.80
C HIS A 90 21.48 -14.34 4.32
N GLY A 91 20.52 -13.48 4.76
CA GLY A 91 19.14 -13.64 4.38
C GLY A 91 18.26 -12.45 4.76
N LEU A 92 16.96 -12.64 4.61
CA LEU A 92 15.94 -11.61 4.81
C LEU A 92 16.05 -10.93 6.19
N LEU A 93 16.30 -11.70 7.26
CA LEU A 93 16.41 -11.18 8.62
C LEU A 93 17.65 -10.31 8.85
N GLU A 94 18.67 -10.41 8.01
CA GLU A 94 19.87 -9.57 8.02
C GLU A 94 19.78 -8.40 7.02
N GLY A 95 18.62 -8.21 6.38
CA GLY A 95 18.41 -7.15 5.39
C GLY A 95 18.90 -7.50 3.99
N ASN A 96 19.27 -8.74 3.73
CA ASN A 96 19.56 -9.22 2.39
C ASN A 96 18.29 -9.72 1.72
N PHE A 97 17.75 -8.91 0.82
CA PHE A 97 16.51 -9.21 0.07
C PHE A 97 16.78 -9.92 -1.26
N GLY A 98 18.02 -10.36 -1.51
CA GLY A 98 18.42 -11.03 -2.74
C GLY A 98 18.87 -10.08 -3.84
N TYR A 99 19.00 -10.62 -5.05
CA TYR A 99 19.53 -9.94 -6.25
C TYR A 99 18.51 -9.99 -7.38
N SER A 100 18.17 -8.84 -7.93
CA SER A 100 17.27 -8.75 -9.08
C SER A 100 17.96 -9.27 -10.34
N SER A 101 17.43 -10.33 -10.92
CA SER A 101 17.97 -10.92 -12.14
C SER A 101 17.72 -10.04 -13.36
N TYR A 102 16.65 -9.25 -13.36
CA TYR A 102 16.30 -8.35 -14.44
C TYR A 102 17.09 -7.04 -14.39
N PHE A 103 17.12 -6.36 -13.23
CA PHE A 103 17.81 -5.08 -13.06
C PHE A 103 19.33 -5.22 -12.86
N LYS A 104 19.85 -6.43 -12.60
CA LYS A 104 21.26 -6.69 -12.31
C LYS A 104 21.79 -5.87 -11.14
N LYS A 105 21.01 -5.75 -10.08
CA LYS A 105 21.30 -4.96 -8.87
C LYS A 105 20.74 -5.64 -7.62
N ASN A 106 21.23 -5.25 -6.46
CA ASN A 106 20.62 -5.66 -5.20
C ASN A 106 19.17 -5.20 -5.13
N VAL A 107 18.28 -6.05 -4.63
CA VAL A 107 16.84 -5.77 -4.56
C VAL A 107 16.54 -4.49 -3.79
N VAL A 108 17.30 -4.20 -2.71
CA VAL A 108 17.13 -2.96 -1.93
C VAL A 108 17.34 -1.71 -2.79
N GLU A 109 18.37 -1.70 -3.65
CA GLU A 109 18.65 -0.57 -4.54
C GLU A 109 17.55 -0.35 -5.58
N VAL A 110 16.89 -1.44 -6.00
CA VAL A 110 15.80 -1.40 -6.98
C VAL A 110 14.50 -0.90 -6.34
N ILE A 111 14.24 -1.26 -5.08
CA ILE A 111 12.99 -0.94 -4.37
C ILE A 111 12.96 0.51 -3.83
N LEU A 112 14.09 1.03 -3.35
CA LEU A 112 14.15 2.33 -2.67
C LEU A 112 13.57 3.51 -3.47
N PRO A 113 13.91 3.72 -4.77
CA PRO A 113 13.34 4.84 -5.52
C PRO A 113 11.82 4.75 -5.72
N PRO A 114 11.23 3.60 -6.12
CA PRO A 114 9.78 3.43 -6.23
C PRO A 114 9.01 3.61 -4.92
N ILE A 115 9.57 3.18 -3.77
CA ILE A 115 8.94 3.42 -2.45
C ILE A 115 8.71 4.91 -2.23
N GLY A 116 9.74 5.75 -2.47
CA GLY A 116 9.63 7.20 -2.29
C GLY A 116 8.53 7.83 -3.15
N ASN A 117 8.35 7.35 -4.37
CA ASN A 117 7.30 7.84 -5.27
C ASN A 117 5.91 7.40 -4.81
N THR A 118 5.75 6.13 -4.42
CA THR A 118 4.49 5.58 -3.90
C THR A 118 4.07 6.31 -2.61
N ILE A 119 5.00 6.51 -1.66
CA ILE A 119 4.73 7.26 -0.43
C ILE A 119 4.31 8.70 -0.75
N PHE A 120 5.03 9.36 -1.65
CA PHE A 120 4.74 10.74 -2.04
C PHE A 120 3.30 10.88 -2.55
N ILE A 121 2.90 10.09 -3.56
CA ILE A 121 1.55 10.20 -4.13
C ILE A 121 0.47 9.84 -3.11
N ASN A 122 0.67 8.78 -2.32
CA ASN A 122 -0.32 8.30 -1.37
C ASN A 122 -0.51 9.25 -0.18
N ILE A 123 0.54 9.92 0.31
CA ILE A 123 0.41 10.95 1.34
C ILE A 123 -0.50 12.07 0.86
N PHE A 124 -0.22 12.64 -0.32
CA PHE A 124 -1.03 13.73 -0.85
C PHE A 124 -2.45 13.28 -1.18
N ALA A 125 -2.63 12.09 -1.77
CA ALA A 125 -3.95 11.52 -2.03
C ALA A 125 -4.76 11.32 -0.74
N THR A 126 -4.13 10.81 0.33
CA THR A 126 -4.78 10.59 1.62
C THR A 126 -5.18 11.90 2.28
N ILE A 127 -4.29 12.90 2.29
CA ILE A 127 -4.59 14.22 2.85
C ILE A 127 -5.75 14.88 2.11
N LEU A 128 -5.71 14.88 0.77
CA LEU A 128 -6.78 15.47 -0.05
C LEU A 128 -8.11 14.71 0.14
N ALA A 129 -8.06 13.38 0.12
CA ALA A 129 -9.25 12.57 0.28
C ALA A 129 -9.90 12.75 1.66
N LEU A 130 -9.13 12.74 2.75
CA LEU A 130 -9.64 12.98 4.11
C LEU A 130 -10.13 14.43 4.26
N GLY A 131 -9.37 15.40 3.72
CA GLY A 131 -9.72 16.82 3.76
C GLY A 131 -11.03 17.14 3.05
N ILE A 132 -11.43 16.35 2.06
CA ILE A 132 -12.70 16.50 1.35
C ILE A 132 -13.80 15.63 1.96
N THR A 133 -13.53 14.34 2.18
CA THR A 133 -14.57 13.37 2.55
C THR A 133 -15.11 13.58 3.95
N ILE A 134 -14.27 14.01 4.91
CA ILE A 134 -14.71 14.23 6.29
C ILE A 134 -15.67 15.43 6.36
N PRO A 135 -15.31 16.63 5.91
CA PRO A 135 -16.24 17.78 5.91
C PRO A 135 -17.51 17.51 5.10
N LEU A 136 -17.38 16.86 3.94
CA LEU A 136 -18.50 16.52 3.07
C LEU A 136 -19.46 15.54 3.75
N GLY A 137 -18.94 14.49 4.40
CA GLY A 137 -19.73 13.51 5.15
C GLY A 137 -20.47 14.14 6.34
N ILE A 138 -19.78 15.00 7.10
CA ILE A 138 -20.38 15.75 8.22
C ILE A 138 -21.51 16.66 7.69
N TYR A 139 -21.24 17.43 6.63
CA TYR A 139 -22.23 18.33 6.04
C TYR A 139 -23.48 17.57 5.55
N CYS A 140 -23.30 16.46 4.84
CA CYS A 140 -24.39 15.61 4.38
C CYS A 140 -25.20 15.02 5.54
N ALA A 141 -24.55 14.63 6.64
CA ALA A 141 -25.24 14.10 7.82
C ALA A 141 -26.10 15.14 8.52
N VAL A 142 -25.58 16.36 8.68
CA VAL A 142 -26.31 17.49 9.28
C VAL A 142 -27.53 17.89 8.45
N HIS A 143 -27.42 17.82 7.13
CA HIS A 143 -28.50 18.15 6.19
C HIS A 143 -29.14 16.91 5.55
N LYS A 144 -29.28 15.84 6.34
CA LYS A 144 -29.83 14.53 5.92
C LYS A 144 -31.17 14.70 5.15
N GLY A 145 -31.23 14.10 3.96
CA GLY A 145 -32.41 14.15 3.08
C GLY A 145 -32.54 15.43 2.27
N GLY A 146 -31.66 16.41 2.46
CA GLY A 146 -31.61 17.61 1.65
C GLY A 146 -31.13 17.35 0.21
N LYS A 147 -31.36 18.32 -0.68
CA LYS A 147 -30.98 18.19 -2.11
C LYS A 147 -29.48 17.91 -2.30
N PHE A 148 -28.63 18.60 -1.55
CA PHE A 148 -27.18 18.41 -1.61
C PHE A 148 -26.76 17.02 -1.09
N ASP A 149 -27.33 16.56 0.01
CA ASP A 149 -27.10 15.23 0.54
C ASP A 149 -27.46 14.14 -0.50
N ASN A 150 -28.67 14.23 -1.06
CA ASN A 150 -29.15 13.28 -2.07
C ASN A 150 -28.28 13.31 -3.33
N PHE A 151 -27.87 14.49 -3.82
CA PHE A 151 -26.94 14.62 -4.93
C PHE A 151 -25.59 13.97 -4.61
N THR A 152 -25.03 14.26 -3.45
CA THR A 152 -23.75 13.69 -3.00
C THR A 152 -23.83 12.16 -2.90
N GLN A 153 -24.94 11.61 -2.36
CA GLN A 153 -25.12 10.16 -2.28
C GLN A 153 -25.14 9.51 -3.68
N VAL A 154 -25.90 10.07 -4.64
CA VAL A 154 -25.92 9.55 -6.02
C VAL A 154 -24.55 9.67 -6.69
N PHE A 155 -23.93 10.85 -6.60
CA PHE A 155 -22.62 11.09 -7.19
C PHE A 155 -21.53 10.16 -6.64
N THR A 156 -21.51 9.95 -5.33
CA THR A 156 -20.54 9.07 -4.69
C THR A 156 -20.80 7.59 -5.01
N ILE A 157 -22.06 7.17 -5.18
CA ILE A 157 -22.39 5.81 -5.65
C ILE A 157 -21.86 5.58 -7.06
N ILE A 158 -22.12 6.52 -7.97
CA ILE A 158 -21.64 6.43 -9.36
C ILE A 158 -20.11 6.36 -9.39
N GLY A 159 -19.43 7.27 -8.67
CA GLY A 159 -17.96 7.31 -8.61
C GLY A 159 -17.35 6.02 -8.03
N TYR A 160 -17.98 5.41 -7.04
CA TYR A 160 -17.52 4.15 -6.44
C TYR A 160 -17.80 2.94 -7.32
N SER A 161 -18.84 2.97 -8.16
CA SER A 161 -19.24 1.84 -9.01
C SER A 161 -18.40 1.75 -10.30
N ILE A 162 -17.77 2.84 -10.71
CA ILE A 162 -16.94 2.86 -11.91
C ILE A 162 -15.52 2.39 -11.55
N PRO A 163 -14.95 1.40 -12.24
CA PRO A 163 -13.56 1.00 -12.04
C PRO A 163 -12.60 2.17 -12.19
N ILE A 164 -11.63 2.29 -11.27
CA ILE A 164 -10.72 3.46 -11.19
C ILE A 164 -9.92 3.70 -12.47
N TYR A 165 -9.60 2.65 -13.24
CA TYR A 165 -8.89 2.81 -14.51
C TYR A 165 -9.75 3.51 -15.57
N ILE A 166 -11.07 3.30 -15.58
CA ILE A 166 -11.99 4.01 -16.49
C ILE A 166 -12.03 5.48 -16.11
N ILE A 167 -12.13 5.79 -14.82
CA ILE A 167 -12.08 7.17 -14.33
C ILE A 167 -10.76 7.82 -14.74
N ALA A 168 -9.63 7.12 -14.57
CA ALA A 168 -8.32 7.62 -14.96
C ALA A 168 -8.24 7.94 -16.46
N LEU A 169 -8.70 7.04 -17.33
CA LEU A 169 -8.70 7.24 -18.79
C LEU A 169 -9.60 8.41 -19.22
N VAL A 170 -10.80 8.51 -18.63
CA VAL A 170 -11.71 9.65 -18.89
C VAL A 170 -11.08 10.98 -18.46
N PHE A 171 -10.43 11.01 -17.28
CA PHE A 171 -9.77 12.22 -16.77
C PHE A 171 -8.54 12.58 -17.61
N ILE A 172 -7.74 11.62 -18.04
CA ILE A 172 -6.65 11.85 -18.99
C ILE A 172 -7.20 12.46 -20.28
N TYR A 173 -8.24 11.87 -20.85
CA TYR A 173 -8.82 12.35 -22.08
C TYR A 173 -9.33 13.79 -21.96
N ILE A 174 -10.11 14.08 -20.92
CA ILE A 174 -10.68 15.43 -20.73
C ILE A 174 -9.60 16.45 -20.34
N PHE A 175 -8.83 16.16 -19.28
CA PHE A 175 -7.98 17.18 -18.65
C PHE A 175 -6.58 17.26 -19.23
N ALA A 176 -6.05 16.15 -19.77
CA ALA A 176 -4.71 16.15 -20.35
C ALA A 176 -4.72 16.28 -21.88
N VAL A 177 -5.67 15.64 -22.59
CA VAL A 177 -5.69 15.66 -24.06
C VAL A 177 -6.53 16.83 -24.59
N LEU A 178 -7.79 16.99 -24.16
CA LEU A 178 -8.67 18.04 -24.65
C LEU A 178 -8.33 19.42 -24.07
N LEU A 179 -8.28 19.53 -22.75
CA LEU A 179 -8.05 20.80 -22.05
C LEU A 179 -6.55 21.14 -21.92
N ARG A 180 -5.67 20.14 -21.96
CA ARG A 180 -4.21 20.28 -21.83
C ARG A 180 -3.78 20.96 -20.52
N TRP A 181 -4.56 20.76 -19.45
CA TRP A 181 -4.26 21.33 -18.12
C TRP A 181 -3.19 20.57 -17.38
N PHE A 182 -3.10 19.25 -17.62
CA PHE A 182 -2.18 18.34 -16.94
C PHE A 182 -1.38 17.49 -17.93
N PRO A 183 -0.22 16.97 -17.54
CA PRO A 183 0.52 15.97 -18.31
C PRO A 183 -0.29 14.66 -18.43
N VAL A 184 -0.16 14.00 -19.55
CA VAL A 184 -0.80 12.68 -19.79
C VAL A 184 -0.18 11.61 -18.89
N SER A 185 1.14 11.65 -18.72
CA SER A 185 1.91 10.65 -17.95
C SER A 185 3.29 11.17 -17.60
N GLY A 186 4.02 10.43 -16.74
CA GLY A 186 5.40 10.74 -16.37
C GLY A 186 5.52 11.28 -14.94
N MET A 187 6.74 11.61 -14.54
CA MET A 187 7.08 11.98 -13.17
C MET A 187 7.79 13.33 -13.04
N GLY A 188 8.00 14.01 -14.15
CA GLY A 188 8.67 15.30 -14.24
C GLY A 188 8.93 15.69 -15.69
N THR A 189 9.34 16.92 -15.93
CA THR A 189 9.59 17.48 -17.26
C THR A 189 10.77 16.77 -17.94
N PRO A 190 10.58 16.11 -19.10
CA PRO A 190 11.63 15.38 -19.80
C PRO A 190 12.86 16.26 -20.07
N GLY A 191 14.04 15.76 -19.72
CA GLY A 191 15.31 16.47 -19.94
C GLY A 191 15.60 17.62 -18.98
N ALA A 192 14.72 17.90 -18.00
CA ALA A 192 14.94 18.93 -17.00
C ALA A 192 15.60 18.37 -15.75
N GLU A 193 16.74 18.90 -15.35
CA GLU A 193 17.46 18.56 -14.12
C GLU A 193 17.12 19.57 -13.02
N TYR A 194 15.86 19.64 -12.62
CA TYR A 194 15.44 20.52 -11.54
C TYR A 194 15.88 19.99 -10.19
N THR A 195 16.28 20.90 -9.28
CA THR A 195 16.65 20.59 -7.90
C THR A 195 15.84 21.42 -6.91
N GLY A 196 15.79 20.96 -5.65
CA GLY A 196 15.13 21.68 -4.55
C GLY A 196 13.63 21.91 -4.80
N MET A 197 13.15 23.10 -4.49
CA MET A 197 11.72 23.45 -4.56
C MET A 197 11.15 23.35 -5.97
N ARG A 198 11.96 23.64 -7.00
CA ARG A 198 11.51 23.53 -8.41
C ARG A 198 11.23 22.08 -8.80
N ALA A 199 12.10 21.16 -8.40
CA ALA A 199 11.87 19.71 -8.62
C ALA A 199 10.61 19.22 -7.89
N PHE A 200 10.35 19.73 -6.68
CA PHE A 200 9.14 19.40 -5.93
C PHE A 200 7.86 19.85 -6.66
N TRP A 201 7.81 21.09 -7.14
CA TRP A 201 6.63 21.59 -7.85
C TRP A 201 6.43 20.94 -9.22
N ASP A 202 7.52 20.65 -9.93
CA ASP A 202 7.47 19.90 -11.19
C ASP A 202 6.90 18.49 -10.96
N LYS A 203 7.39 17.78 -9.96
CA LYS A 203 6.86 16.47 -9.58
C LYS A 203 5.40 16.54 -9.16
N LEU A 204 5.01 17.54 -8.36
CA LEU A 204 3.63 17.71 -7.93
C LEU A 204 2.70 18.01 -9.11
N TYR A 205 3.15 18.75 -10.12
CA TYR A 205 2.40 19.01 -11.34
C TYR A 205 2.13 17.73 -12.13
N TYR A 206 3.15 16.86 -12.29
CA TYR A 206 2.98 15.56 -12.96
C TYR A 206 2.10 14.59 -12.16
N PHE A 207 2.12 14.68 -10.84
CA PHE A 207 1.27 13.86 -9.98
C PHE A 207 -0.14 14.43 -9.75
N SER A 208 -0.44 15.66 -10.16
CA SER A 208 -1.72 16.30 -9.88
C SER A 208 -2.92 15.55 -10.45
N LEU A 209 -2.87 15.12 -11.72
CA LEU A 209 -3.98 14.37 -12.32
C LEU A 209 -4.17 12.98 -11.68
N PRO A 210 -3.13 12.14 -11.47
CA PRO A 210 -3.22 10.95 -10.64
C PRO A 210 -3.82 11.19 -9.25
N LEU A 211 -3.41 12.27 -8.55
CA LEU A 211 -3.95 12.63 -7.24
C LEU A 211 -5.44 12.93 -7.28
N ILE A 212 -5.89 13.69 -8.28
CA ILE A 212 -7.30 14.01 -8.49
C ILE A 212 -8.10 12.71 -8.71
N VAL A 213 -7.61 11.81 -9.56
CA VAL A 213 -8.26 10.52 -9.84
C VAL A 213 -8.35 9.66 -8.59
N MET A 214 -7.26 9.52 -7.82
CA MET A 214 -7.24 8.75 -6.58
C MET A 214 -8.19 9.34 -5.54
N THR A 215 -8.17 10.65 -5.38
CA THR A 215 -9.07 11.36 -4.47
C THR A 215 -10.52 11.13 -4.87
N PHE A 216 -10.85 11.29 -6.16
CA PHE A 216 -12.20 11.07 -6.68
C PHE A 216 -12.69 9.64 -6.41
N GLY A 217 -11.87 8.63 -6.67
CA GLY A 217 -12.18 7.22 -6.38
C GLY A 217 -12.43 6.95 -4.89
N SER A 218 -11.80 7.73 -4.02
CA SER A 218 -11.93 7.59 -2.56
C SER A 218 -13.17 8.28 -1.98
N LEU A 219 -13.77 9.27 -2.70
CA LEU A 219 -14.89 10.06 -2.20
C LEU A 219 -16.10 9.20 -1.80
N GLY A 220 -16.40 8.16 -2.58
CA GLY A 220 -17.62 7.37 -2.39
C GLY A 220 -17.67 6.64 -1.06
N GLY A 221 -16.64 5.88 -0.73
CA GLY A 221 -16.61 5.04 0.46
C GLY A 221 -16.57 5.86 1.75
N MET A 222 -15.57 6.73 1.87
CA MET A 222 -15.30 7.46 3.12
C MET A 222 -16.38 8.48 3.44
N THR A 223 -16.87 9.25 2.45
CA THR A 223 -17.94 10.24 2.67
C THR A 223 -19.20 9.58 3.24
N ARG A 224 -19.61 8.44 2.66
CA ARG A 224 -20.79 7.71 3.11
C ARG A 224 -20.61 7.13 4.50
N TYR A 225 -19.42 6.63 4.81
CA TYR A 225 -19.10 6.10 6.12
C TYR A 225 -19.12 7.19 7.20
N VAL A 226 -18.45 8.32 6.96
CA VAL A 226 -18.50 9.49 7.86
C VAL A 226 -19.93 10.00 8.04
N ARG A 227 -20.69 10.09 6.95
CA ARG A 227 -22.09 10.48 7.00
C ARG A 227 -22.93 9.55 7.89
N SER A 228 -22.79 8.23 7.73
CA SER A 228 -23.52 7.26 8.55
C SER A 228 -23.15 7.39 10.02
N ALA A 229 -21.85 7.39 10.35
CA ALA A 229 -21.36 7.54 11.71
C ALA A 229 -21.84 8.85 12.38
N MET A 230 -21.90 9.94 11.59
CA MET A 230 -22.43 11.22 12.07
C MET A 230 -23.94 11.20 12.30
N ILE A 231 -24.72 10.57 11.43
CA ILE A 231 -26.17 10.42 11.62
C ILE A 231 -26.45 9.66 12.91
N ASP A 232 -25.73 8.56 13.13
CA ASP A 232 -25.86 7.76 14.35
C ASP A 232 -25.52 8.58 15.59
N ALA A 233 -24.39 9.29 15.55
CA ALA A 233 -23.96 10.17 16.65
C ALA A 233 -24.97 11.28 16.95
N LEU A 234 -25.51 11.94 15.90
CA LEU A 234 -26.50 13.04 16.06
C LEU A 234 -27.84 12.57 16.62
N SER A 235 -28.16 11.28 16.54
CA SER A 235 -29.40 10.69 17.08
C SER A 235 -29.32 10.36 18.58
N MET A 236 -28.14 10.39 19.19
CA MET A 236 -27.92 10.01 20.59
C MET A 236 -28.59 10.98 21.58
N ASP A 237 -29.06 10.47 22.72
CA ASP A 237 -29.84 11.27 23.67
C ASP A 237 -29.04 12.42 24.33
N HIS A 238 -27.75 12.23 24.54
CA HIS A 238 -26.92 13.31 25.06
C HIS A 238 -26.81 14.52 24.08
N ILE A 239 -26.95 14.29 22.77
CA ILE A 239 -27.00 15.35 21.76
C ILE A 239 -28.33 16.11 21.85
N LYS A 240 -29.44 15.37 22.02
CA LYS A 240 -30.77 16.01 22.26
C LYS A 240 -30.74 16.87 23.52
N THR A 241 -30.12 16.34 24.60
CA THR A 241 -29.95 17.06 25.86
C THR A 241 -29.11 18.32 25.69
N ALA A 242 -28.01 18.28 24.93
CA ALA A 242 -27.17 19.42 24.65
C ALA A 242 -27.94 20.53 23.89
N ARG A 243 -28.74 20.15 22.90
CA ARG A 243 -29.64 21.08 22.18
C ARG A 243 -30.70 21.70 23.10
N ALA A 244 -31.34 20.88 23.94
CA ALA A 244 -32.35 21.34 24.90
C ALA A 244 -31.76 22.34 25.93
N LYS A 245 -30.46 22.22 26.27
CA LYS A 245 -29.72 23.18 27.10
C LYS A 245 -29.27 24.45 26.37
N GLY A 246 -29.61 24.63 25.09
CA GLY A 246 -29.28 25.82 24.32
C GLY A 246 -27.84 25.90 23.85
N VAL A 247 -27.11 24.76 23.83
CA VAL A 247 -25.73 24.73 23.29
C VAL A 247 -25.75 25.09 21.81
N ARG A 248 -24.82 25.95 21.36
CA ARG A 248 -24.70 26.38 19.97
C ARG A 248 -24.55 25.18 19.03
N GLU A 249 -25.32 25.14 17.93
CA GLU A 249 -25.37 24.00 17.02
C GLU A 249 -23.97 23.59 16.48
N LYS A 250 -23.10 24.56 16.20
CA LYS A 250 -21.71 24.28 15.80
C LYS A 250 -20.94 23.45 16.85
N VAL A 251 -21.15 23.73 18.12
CA VAL A 251 -20.53 22.97 19.22
C VAL A 251 -21.15 21.58 19.33
N VAL A 252 -22.48 21.48 19.18
CA VAL A 252 -23.18 20.19 19.16
C VAL A 252 -22.65 19.28 18.05
N ILE A 253 -22.46 19.83 16.84
CA ILE A 253 -21.97 19.06 15.68
C ILE A 253 -20.49 18.65 15.86
N TYR A 254 -19.59 19.61 16.08
CA TYR A 254 -18.15 19.32 16.02
C TYR A 254 -17.56 18.83 17.34
N SER A 255 -18.05 19.31 18.51
CA SER A 255 -17.50 18.90 19.81
C SER A 255 -18.22 17.70 20.42
N HIS A 256 -19.50 17.53 20.17
CA HIS A 256 -20.27 16.43 20.74
C HIS A 256 -20.49 15.29 19.74
N ALA A 257 -21.13 15.54 18.60
CA ALA A 257 -21.47 14.50 17.65
C ALA A 257 -20.23 13.93 16.93
N TRP A 258 -19.37 14.81 16.35
CA TRP A 258 -18.17 14.37 15.63
C TRP A 258 -17.22 13.58 16.51
N ARG A 259 -17.02 13.99 17.76
CA ARG A 259 -16.16 13.25 18.69
C ARG A 259 -16.63 11.80 18.89
N ASN A 260 -17.94 11.55 18.91
CA ASN A 260 -18.49 10.20 19.01
C ASN A 260 -18.43 9.46 17.66
N ALA A 261 -18.72 10.16 16.56
CA ALA A 261 -18.62 9.61 15.21
C ALA A 261 -17.17 9.28 14.82
N LEU A 262 -16.18 9.95 15.41
CA LEU A 262 -14.76 9.70 15.15
C LEU A 262 -14.32 8.30 15.60
N LEU A 263 -14.91 7.71 16.64
CA LEU A 263 -14.53 6.40 17.15
C LEU A 263 -14.52 5.31 16.06
N PRO A 264 -15.61 5.08 15.31
CA PRO A 264 -15.57 4.13 14.20
C PRO A 264 -14.79 4.64 12.99
N VAL A 265 -14.72 5.95 12.74
CA VAL A 265 -14.04 6.54 11.59
C VAL A 265 -12.51 6.47 11.71
N ILE A 266 -11.97 6.56 12.93
CA ILE A 266 -10.52 6.59 13.15
C ILE A 266 -9.82 5.32 12.68
N THR A 267 -10.49 4.18 12.76
CA THR A 267 -9.97 2.90 12.27
C THR A 267 -9.73 2.93 10.77
N LEU A 268 -10.68 3.50 10.01
CA LEU A 268 -10.52 3.66 8.57
C LEU A 268 -9.43 4.68 8.24
N ILE A 269 -9.33 5.77 9.00
CA ILE A 269 -8.26 6.76 8.84
C ILE A 269 -6.90 6.11 9.03
N ILE A 270 -6.73 5.32 10.10
CA ILE A 270 -5.47 4.59 10.36
C ILE A 270 -5.20 3.62 9.21
N GLY A 271 -6.20 2.86 8.75
CA GLY A 271 -6.06 1.98 7.59
C GLY A 271 -5.58 2.70 6.33
N TRP A 272 -6.06 3.92 6.09
CA TRP A 272 -5.62 4.74 4.96
C TRP A 272 -4.18 5.24 5.12
N PHE A 273 -3.76 5.61 6.34
CA PHE A 273 -2.36 5.94 6.61
C PHE A 273 -1.42 4.75 6.37
N LEU A 274 -1.87 3.54 6.69
CA LEU A 274 -1.09 2.33 6.43
C LEU A 274 -1.01 2.00 4.94
N SER A 275 -2.06 2.31 4.18
CA SER A 275 -2.08 2.12 2.73
C SER A 275 -1.13 3.06 1.97
N ILE A 276 -0.54 4.07 2.63
CA ILE A 276 0.45 4.98 2.03
C ILE A 276 1.64 4.22 1.44
N PHE A 277 2.00 3.09 2.04
CA PHE A 277 3.10 2.25 1.56
C PHE A 277 2.70 1.27 0.45
N SER A 278 1.39 1.12 0.20
CA SER A 278 0.88 0.19 -0.80
C SER A 278 0.86 0.85 -2.17
N GLY A 279 1.53 0.23 -3.14
CA GLY A 279 1.50 0.70 -4.53
C GLY A 279 0.15 0.44 -5.19
N SER A 280 -0.27 1.34 -6.07
CA SER A 280 -1.44 1.18 -6.92
C SER A 280 -1.01 0.76 -8.32
N VAL A 281 -1.01 -0.54 -8.62
CA VAL A 281 -0.65 -1.07 -9.93
C VAL A 281 -1.38 -0.33 -11.05
N ILE A 282 -2.69 -0.14 -10.90
CA ILE A 282 -3.54 0.47 -11.93
C ILE A 282 -3.14 1.92 -12.19
N ILE A 283 -3.08 2.76 -11.14
CA ILE A 283 -2.77 4.19 -11.28
C ILE A 283 -1.33 4.38 -11.75
N GLU A 284 -0.38 3.63 -11.15
CA GLU A 284 1.03 3.75 -11.49
C GLU A 284 1.32 3.34 -12.94
N ASN A 285 0.67 2.28 -13.45
CA ASN A 285 0.79 1.91 -14.86
C ASN A 285 0.08 2.90 -15.79
N THR A 286 -1.14 3.34 -15.47
CA THR A 286 -1.92 4.24 -16.33
C THR A 286 -1.22 5.57 -16.52
N PHE A 287 -0.64 6.14 -15.45
CA PHE A 287 0.08 7.41 -15.49
C PHE A 287 1.60 7.27 -15.68
N ASN A 288 2.08 6.05 -15.89
CA ASN A 288 3.51 5.73 -16.05
C ASN A 288 4.39 6.23 -14.88
N LEU A 289 3.90 6.06 -13.66
CA LEU A 289 4.64 6.41 -12.45
C LEU A 289 5.56 5.26 -12.06
N ASN A 290 6.80 5.56 -11.69
CA ASN A 290 7.73 4.55 -11.19
C ASN A 290 7.49 4.33 -9.68
N GLY A 291 6.45 3.56 -9.36
CA GLY A 291 6.05 3.21 -8.01
C GLY A 291 6.13 1.71 -7.73
N MET A 292 5.82 1.33 -6.50
CA MET A 292 5.95 -0.04 -5.99
C MET A 292 5.01 -1.04 -6.67
N GLY A 293 3.79 -0.63 -7.00
CA GLY A 293 2.82 -1.49 -7.69
C GLY A 293 3.24 -1.80 -9.12
N LYS A 294 3.74 -0.79 -9.84
CA LYS A 294 4.31 -0.97 -11.19
C LYS A 294 5.56 -1.83 -11.16
N LEU A 295 6.45 -1.62 -10.18
CA LEU A 295 7.64 -2.43 -9.99
C LEU A 295 7.28 -3.90 -9.74
N TYR A 296 6.28 -4.16 -8.89
CA TYR A 296 5.82 -5.52 -8.56
C TYR A 296 5.33 -6.27 -9.80
N ILE A 297 4.44 -5.66 -10.59
CA ILE A 297 3.95 -6.28 -11.82
C ILE A 297 5.08 -6.43 -12.86
N GLY A 298 5.99 -5.45 -12.94
CA GLY A 298 7.18 -5.53 -13.78
C GLY A 298 8.07 -6.72 -13.40
N ALA A 299 8.29 -6.95 -12.10
CA ALA A 299 9.04 -8.09 -11.59
C ALA A 299 8.40 -9.43 -11.99
N LEU A 300 7.07 -9.55 -11.84
CA LEU A 300 6.34 -10.75 -12.25
C LEU A 300 6.43 -11.01 -13.76
N ASN A 301 6.22 -9.98 -14.58
CA ASN A 301 6.24 -10.09 -16.03
C ASN A 301 7.64 -10.42 -16.58
N ASN A 302 8.70 -9.96 -15.91
CA ASN A 302 10.08 -10.24 -16.26
C ASN A 302 10.65 -11.49 -15.54
N HIS A 303 9.81 -12.26 -14.86
CA HIS A 303 10.17 -13.47 -14.13
C HIS A 303 11.26 -13.24 -13.05
N ASP A 304 11.31 -12.02 -12.51
CA ASP A 304 12.20 -11.62 -11.42
C ASP A 304 11.54 -11.91 -10.07
N TYR A 305 11.50 -13.19 -9.71
CA TYR A 305 10.73 -13.65 -8.55
C TYR A 305 11.37 -13.29 -7.23
N GLU A 306 12.70 -13.12 -7.17
CA GLU A 306 13.37 -12.62 -5.96
C GLU A 306 12.91 -11.19 -5.64
N LEU A 307 12.89 -10.32 -6.64
CA LEU A 307 12.36 -8.96 -6.48
C LEU A 307 10.88 -8.97 -6.13
N ALA A 308 10.06 -9.80 -6.80
CA ALA A 308 8.63 -9.88 -6.53
C ALA A 308 8.36 -10.37 -5.09
N LEU A 309 9.07 -11.41 -4.64
CA LEU A 309 8.96 -11.93 -3.28
C LEU A 309 9.39 -10.90 -2.23
N ALA A 310 10.48 -10.17 -2.47
CA ALA A 310 10.96 -9.12 -1.58
C ALA A 310 9.94 -7.98 -1.43
N ILE A 311 9.32 -7.53 -2.54
CA ILE A 311 8.25 -6.53 -2.51
C ILE A 311 7.05 -7.05 -1.71
N GLN A 312 6.66 -8.31 -1.91
CA GLN A 312 5.57 -8.93 -1.17
C GLN A 312 5.88 -9.04 0.33
N MET A 313 7.14 -9.36 0.70
CA MET A 313 7.57 -9.34 2.10
C MET A 313 7.53 -7.94 2.70
N PHE A 314 7.95 -6.93 1.97
CA PHE A 314 7.81 -5.54 2.39
C PHE A 314 6.34 -5.20 2.70
N TYR A 315 5.39 -5.53 1.81
CA TYR A 315 3.97 -5.31 2.06
C TYR A 315 3.44 -6.11 3.26
N THR A 316 3.92 -7.34 3.44
CA THR A 316 3.57 -8.17 4.59
C THR A 316 4.01 -7.52 5.90
N VAL A 317 5.26 -7.06 5.99
CA VAL A 317 5.78 -6.37 7.18
C VAL A 317 4.99 -5.10 7.47
N VAL A 318 4.74 -4.26 6.45
CA VAL A 318 3.92 -3.05 6.59
C VAL A 318 2.51 -3.38 7.10
N SER A 319 1.88 -4.42 6.55
CA SER A 319 0.54 -4.85 6.97
C SER A 319 0.51 -5.36 8.41
N LEU A 320 1.54 -6.10 8.84
CA LEU A 320 1.65 -6.59 10.22
C LEU A 320 1.88 -5.46 11.22
N ILE A 321 2.77 -4.52 10.88
CA ILE A 321 2.98 -3.29 11.68
C ILE A 321 1.66 -2.51 11.74
N GLY A 322 0.97 -2.42 10.63
CA GLY A 322 -0.32 -1.78 10.52
C GLY A 322 -1.37 -2.38 11.43
N ALA A 323 -1.50 -3.70 11.44
CA ALA A 323 -2.40 -4.40 12.33
C ALA A 323 -2.07 -4.10 13.82
N LEU A 324 -0.78 -4.06 14.17
CA LEU A 324 -0.34 -3.69 15.52
C LEU A 324 -0.77 -2.26 15.89
N VAL A 325 -0.55 -1.30 14.98
CA VAL A 325 -0.94 0.11 15.19
C VAL A 325 -2.45 0.24 15.38
N ILE A 326 -3.25 -0.45 14.55
CA ILE A 326 -4.71 -0.47 14.70
C ILE A 326 -5.12 -1.04 16.06
N ASP A 327 -4.56 -2.20 16.44
CA ASP A 327 -4.90 -2.82 17.73
C ASP A 327 -4.53 -1.94 18.93
N LEU A 328 -3.38 -1.29 18.89
CA LEU A 328 -2.96 -0.35 19.95
C LEU A 328 -3.84 0.91 19.97
N SER A 329 -4.26 1.39 18.79
CA SER A 329 -5.11 2.56 18.69
C SER A 329 -6.50 2.34 19.28
N TYR A 330 -7.06 1.13 19.18
CA TYR A 330 -8.32 0.79 19.87
C TYR A 330 -8.21 0.96 21.39
N GLY A 331 -7.10 0.50 21.97
CA GLY A 331 -6.87 0.66 23.42
C GLY A 331 -6.71 2.11 23.87
N LEU A 332 -6.25 3.01 22.97
CA LEU A 332 -6.10 4.44 23.27
C LEU A 332 -7.39 5.24 23.04
N VAL A 333 -8.18 4.86 22.03
CA VAL A 333 -9.37 5.61 21.59
C VAL A 333 -10.62 5.21 22.36
N ASP A 334 -10.75 3.94 22.74
CA ASP A 334 -11.88 3.45 23.53
C ASP A 334 -11.43 2.97 24.92
N PRO A 335 -11.58 3.82 25.97
CA PRO A 335 -11.26 3.43 27.35
C PRO A 335 -12.12 2.27 27.90
N ARG A 336 -13.19 1.89 27.17
CA ARG A 336 -14.06 0.77 27.54
C ARG A 336 -13.49 -0.58 27.10
N VAL A 337 -12.59 -0.58 26.15
CA VAL A 337 -11.78 -1.75 25.80
C VAL A 337 -10.71 -1.91 26.88
N ARG A 338 -11.13 -2.44 28.06
CA ARG A 338 -10.17 -2.81 29.10
C ARG A 338 -9.21 -3.87 28.52
N ILE A 339 -7.95 -3.52 28.47
CA ILE A 339 -6.82 -4.41 28.12
C ILE A 339 -6.64 -5.50 29.23
N ASP A 340 -7.64 -5.68 30.07
CA ASP A 340 -7.69 -6.61 31.19
C ASP A 340 -8.57 -7.82 30.87
N LYS A 341 -8.15 -8.64 29.90
CA LYS A 341 -8.55 -10.06 29.88
C LYS A 341 -7.48 -10.92 29.22
#